data_2c04bae82e12fd494089dee72a220e19
#
_entry.id   2c04bae82e12fd494089dee72a220e19
#
_cell.length_a   1.000
_cell.length_b   1.000
_cell.length_c   1.000
_cell.angle_alpha   90.00
_cell.angle_beta   90.00
_cell.angle_gamma   90.00
#
_symmetry.space_group_name_H-M   'P 1'
#
loop_
_entity.id
_entity.type
_entity.pdbx_description
1 polymer ?
#
loop_
_entity_poly.entity_id
_entity_poly.type
_entity_poly.pdbx_seq_one_letter_code
_entity_poly.pdbx_strand_id
1 'polypeptide(L)'
;MPGHAGHETADYTVENLPDLVKEALSAVLEADKEPAPSTISETLIKAISSFDDNIGRAFLQLFPDQEALAKMSDEEIKSTINDGGSNAAIVVKCLRGTTVLIAISDPAKANLWVASLGDCSASTYPFVCAT
;
A
#
# COMPACT_ATOMS: atom_id res chain seq x y z
N MET A 1 13.16 -11.54 15.97
CA MET A 1 11.76 -11.25 16.26
C MET A 1 10.92 -11.48 15.04
N PRO A 2 10.02 -12.39 15.01
CA PRO A 2 9.04 -12.46 13.94
C PRO A 2 7.99 -11.41 14.20
N GLY A 3 8.29 -10.18 13.89
CA GLY A 3 7.34 -9.08 14.09
C GLY A 3 6.20 -9.05 13.11
N HIS A 4 6.16 -9.95 12.17
CA HIS A 4 5.23 -9.82 11.06
C HIS A 4 4.54 -11.16 10.86
N ALA A 5 3.30 -11.20 11.18
CA ALA A 5 2.45 -12.38 11.18
C ALA A 5 2.17 -12.96 9.77
N GLY A 6 3.15 -12.97 8.87
CA GLY A 6 3.09 -13.53 7.53
C GLY A 6 3.47 -12.54 6.43
N HIS A 7 3.53 -13.02 5.20
CA HIS A 7 4.00 -12.28 4.03
C HIS A 7 2.88 -11.86 3.07
N GLU A 8 1.64 -12.27 3.31
CA GLU A 8 0.53 -12.13 2.34
C GLU A 8 0.23 -10.67 1.99
N THR A 9 0.28 -9.76 2.98
CA THR A 9 0.06 -8.33 2.73
C THR A 9 1.24 -7.73 1.98
N ALA A 10 2.47 -8.17 2.28
CA ALA A 10 3.66 -7.73 1.57
C ALA A 10 3.64 -8.20 0.11
N ASP A 11 3.33 -9.46 -0.15
CA ASP A 11 3.23 -10.03 -1.50
C ASP A 11 2.14 -9.30 -2.30
N TYR A 12 0.96 -9.12 -1.73
CA TYR A 12 -0.13 -8.38 -2.36
C TYR A 12 0.28 -6.93 -2.70
N THR A 13 1.02 -6.29 -1.79
CA THR A 13 1.52 -4.92 -2.00
C THR A 13 2.54 -4.85 -3.14
N VAL A 14 3.49 -5.77 -3.18
CA VAL A 14 4.51 -5.84 -4.25
C VAL A 14 3.86 -6.11 -5.62
N GLU A 15 2.82 -6.91 -5.66
CA GLU A 15 2.12 -7.24 -6.91
C GLU A 15 1.24 -6.10 -7.44
N ASN A 16 0.65 -5.27 -6.57
CA ASN A 16 -0.42 -4.35 -6.96
C ASN A 16 -0.06 -2.86 -6.80
N LEU A 17 0.67 -2.47 -5.76
CA LEU A 17 1.00 -1.07 -5.50
C LEU A 17 1.84 -0.41 -6.60
N PRO A 18 2.85 -1.08 -7.22
CA PRO A 18 3.64 -0.48 -8.29
C PRO A 18 2.80 -0.04 -9.49
N ASP A 19 1.84 -0.84 -9.91
CA ASP A 19 0.96 -0.50 -11.03
C ASP A 19 0.04 0.68 -10.68
N LEU A 20 -0.51 0.71 -9.48
CA LEU A 20 -1.32 1.83 -9.00
C LEU A 20 -0.53 3.14 -8.98
N VAL A 21 0.70 3.11 -8.48
CA VAL A 21 1.61 4.28 -8.47
C VAL A 21 1.93 4.71 -9.89
N LYS A 22 2.25 3.77 -10.78
CA LYS A 22 2.54 4.03 -12.19
C LYS A 22 1.36 4.69 -12.91
N GLU A 23 0.16 4.17 -12.73
CA GLU A 23 -1.07 4.74 -13.30
C GLU A 23 -1.32 6.16 -12.80
N ALA A 24 -1.18 6.39 -11.49
CA ALA A 24 -1.38 7.70 -10.89
C ALA A 24 -0.36 8.74 -11.41
N LEU A 25 0.92 8.36 -11.52
CA LEU A 25 1.96 9.23 -12.05
C LEU A 25 1.79 9.48 -13.55
N SER A 26 1.38 8.46 -14.32
CA SER A 26 1.09 8.61 -15.75
C SER A 26 -0.02 9.62 -16.00
N ALA A 27 -1.10 9.58 -15.22
CA ALA A 27 -2.19 10.55 -15.33
C ALA A 27 -1.73 11.99 -15.04
N VAL A 28 -0.87 12.19 -14.05
CA VAL A 28 -0.28 13.50 -13.74
C VAL A 28 0.58 14.01 -14.91
N LEU A 29 1.44 13.15 -15.46
CA LEU A 29 2.34 13.50 -16.56
C LEU A 29 1.62 13.70 -17.91
N GLU A 30 0.45 13.11 -18.09
CA GLU A 30 -0.41 13.38 -19.25
C GLU A 30 -1.06 14.76 -19.14
N ALA A 31 -1.47 15.17 -17.95
CA ALA A 31 -2.08 16.46 -17.70
C ALA A 31 -1.05 17.61 -17.71
N ASP A 32 0.14 17.36 -17.15
CA ASP A 32 1.24 18.33 -17.08
C ASP A 32 2.57 17.60 -17.33
N LYS A 33 3.30 18.01 -18.36
CA LYS A 33 4.59 17.38 -18.73
C LYS A 33 5.72 17.70 -17.76
N GLU A 34 5.59 18.79 -17.03
CA GLU A 34 6.58 19.26 -16.04
C GLU A 34 5.90 19.61 -14.72
N PRO A 35 5.29 18.61 -14.03
CA PRO A 35 4.58 18.87 -12.81
C PRO A 35 5.54 19.36 -11.71
N ALA A 36 5.03 20.20 -10.83
CA ALA A 36 5.78 20.61 -9.66
C ALA A 36 6.19 19.39 -8.80
N PRO A 37 7.37 19.39 -8.18
CA PRO A 37 7.81 18.30 -7.31
C PRO A 37 6.81 17.94 -6.21
N SER A 38 6.08 18.94 -5.67
CA SER A 38 5.01 18.71 -4.69
C SER A 38 3.84 17.90 -5.23
N THR A 39 3.49 18.09 -6.51
CA THR A 39 2.43 17.33 -7.17
C THR A 39 2.77 15.83 -7.23
N ILE A 40 4.02 15.50 -7.49
CA ILE A 40 4.50 14.11 -7.46
C ILE A 40 4.41 13.55 -6.04
N SER A 41 4.86 14.31 -5.03
CA SER A 41 4.77 13.90 -3.63
C SER A 41 3.33 13.62 -3.20
N GLU A 42 2.40 14.53 -3.51
CA GLU A 42 0.98 14.37 -3.20
C GLU A 42 0.36 13.16 -3.90
N THR A 43 0.77 12.91 -5.15
CA THR A 43 0.30 11.76 -5.93
C THR A 43 0.74 10.44 -5.28
N LEU A 44 1.98 10.36 -4.83
CA LEU A 44 2.50 9.18 -4.11
C LEU A 44 1.75 8.94 -2.80
N ILE A 45 1.54 10.00 -2.01
CA ILE A 45 0.79 9.91 -0.75
C ILE A 45 -0.63 9.41 -1.01
N LYS A 46 -1.33 9.96 -1.99
CA LYS A 46 -2.68 9.55 -2.35
C LYS A 46 -2.74 8.10 -2.83
N ALA A 47 -1.78 7.67 -3.65
CA ALA A 47 -1.73 6.31 -4.16
C ALA A 47 -1.56 5.30 -3.01
N ILE A 48 -0.62 5.55 -2.09
CA ILE A 48 -0.37 4.67 -0.94
C ILE A 48 -1.58 4.65 -0.01
N SER A 49 -2.16 5.82 0.32
CA SER A 49 -3.35 5.91 1.19
C SER A 49 -4.56 5.20 0.57
N SER A 50 -4.80 5.38 -0.72
CA SER A 50 -5.91 4.71 -1.42
C SER A 50 -5.72 3.20 -1.45
N PHE A 51 -4.49 2.73 -1.60
CA PHE A 51 -4.17 1.30 -1.57
C PHE A 51 -4.48 0.69 -0.20
N ASP A 52 -4.07 1.34 0.88
CA ASP A 52 -4.36 0.92 2.25
C ASP A 52 -5.87 0.94 2.55
N ASP A 53 -6.54 2.03 2.20
CA ASP A 53 -8.00 2.16 2.34
C ASP A 53 -8.77 1.04 1.61
N ASN A 54 -8.30 0.61 0.44
CA ASN A 54 -8.94 -0.45 -0.33
C ASN A 54 -8.83 -1.82 0.36
N ILE A 55 -7.73 -2.09 1.04
CA ILE A 55 -7.58 -3.30 1.87
C ILE A 55 -8.62 -3.29 3.00
N GLY A 56 -8.76 -2.17 3.70
CA GLY A 56 -9.74 -2.01 4.77
C GLY A 56 -11.18 -2.09 4.28
N ARG A 57 -11.50 -1.47 3.15
CA ARG A 57 -12.84 -1.53 2.55
C ARG A 57 -13.24 -2.94 2.15
N ALA A 58 -12.34 -3.72 1.58
CA ALA A 58 -12.62 -5.10 1.22
C ALA A 58 -13.04 -5.92 2.45
N PHE A 59 -12.39 -5.70 3.59
CA PHE A 59 -12.79 -6.30 4.86
C PHE A 59 -14.18 -5.83 5.32
N LEU A 60 -14.44 -4.51 5.29
CA LEU A 60 -15.73 -3.94 5.70
C LEU A 60 -16.90 -4.43 4.82
N GLN A 61 -16.64 -4.77 3.56
CA GLN A 61 -17.66 -5.35 2.69
C GLN A 61 -18.10 -6.75 3.11
N LEU A 62 -17.24 -7.50 3.79
CA LEU A 62 -17.60 -8.80 4.36
C LEU A 62 -18.50 -8.65 5.60
N PHE A 63 -18.34 -7.55 6.33
CA PHE A 63 -19.04 -7.24 7.56
C PHE A 63 -19.58 -5.81 7.52
N PRO A 64 -20.59 -5.54 6.68
CA PRO A 64 -21.06 -4.17 6.43
C PRO A 64 -21.79 -3.55 7.63
N ASP A 65 -22.31 -4.38 8.53
CA ASP A 65 -23.01 -3.96 9.74
C ASP A 65 -22.18 -4.33 10.98
N GLN A 66 -21.58 -3.32 11.60
CA GLN A 66 -20.74 -3.50 12.79
C GLN A 66 -21.54 -3.96 14.02
N GLU A 67 -22.80 -3.54 14.15
CA GLU A 67 -23.65 -3.97 15.24
C GLU A 67 -24.05 -5.44 15.08
N ALA A 68 -24.32 -5.86 13.85
CA ALA A 68 -24.58 -7.26 13.54
C ALA A 68 -23.35 -8.11 13.80
N LEU A 69 -22.16 -7.66 13.39
CA LEU A 69 -20.89 -8.34 13.64
C LEU A 69 -20.65 -8.59 15.14
N ALA A 70 -20.93 -7.59 15.98
CA ALA A 70 -20.78 -7.69 17.43
C ALA A 70 -21.70 -8.74 18.08
N LYS A 71 -22.76 -9.13 17.38
CA LYS A 71 -23.74 -10.12 17.84
C LYS A 71 -23.55 -11.50 17.20
N MET A 72 -22.69 -11.60 16.18
CA MET A 72 -22.41 -12.87 15.50
C MET A 72 -21.67 -13.83 16.43
N SER A 73 -22.00 -15.11 16.32
CA SER A 73 -21.24 -16.18 16.97
C SER A 73 -19.91 -16.43 16.26
N ASP A 74 -18.97 -17.05 16.96
CA ASP A 74 -17.69 -17.45 16.38
C ASP A 74 -17.85 -18.37 15.16
N GLU A 75 -18.86 -19.23 15.17
CA GLU A 75 -19.18 -20.14 14.06
C GLU A 75 -19.66 -19.35 12.84
N GLU A 76 -20.52 -18.36 13.02
CA GLU A 76 -21.03 -17.51 11.93
C GLU A 76 -19.90 -16.69 11.32
N ILE A 77 -19.03 -16.10 12.15
CA ILE A 77 -17.84 -15.36 11.69
C ILE A 77 -16.91 -16.28 10.90
N LYS A 78 -16.60 -17.47 11.43
CA LYS A 78 -15.76 -18.46 10.76
C LYS A 78 -16.37 -18.93 9.44
N SER A 79 -17.68 -19.13 9.38
CA SER A 79 -18.38 -19.50 8.16
C SER A 79 -18.25 -18.43 7.10
N THR A 80 -18.44 -17.16 7.45
CA THR A 80 -18.27 -16.02 6.53
C THR A 80 -16.83 -15.92 6.01
N ILE A 81 -15.85 -16.06 6.88
CA ILE A 81 -14.42 -15.98 6.51
C ILE A 81 -14.02 -17.14 5.59
N ASN A 82 -14.53 -18.34 5.83
CA ASN A 82 -14.15 -19.54 5.08
C ASN A 82 -14.96 -19.74 3.78
N ASP A 83 -15.97 -18.90 3.54
CA ASP A 83 -16.80 -19.00 2.35
C ASP A 83 -15.99 -18.72 1.07
N GLY A 84 -15.82 -19.74 0.24
CA GLY A 84 -15.16 -19.68 -1.05
C GLY A 84 -13.63 -19.43 -1.01
N GLY A 85 -13.00 -19.39 0.16
CA GLY A 85 -11.54 -19.20 0.31
C GLY A 85 -11.02 -17.78 0.06
N SER A 86 -11.68 -16.96 -0.76
CA SER A 86 -11.30 -15.59 -1.06
C SER A 86 -11.48 -14.65 0.14
N ASN A 87 -12.50 -14.88 0.97
CA ASN A 87 -12.78 -14.08 2.15
C ASN A 87 -11.67 -14.21 3.21
N ALA A 88 -11.12 -15.40 3.39
CA ALA A 88 -9.98 -15.61 4.27
C ALA A 88 -8.75 -14.78 3.83
N ALA A 89 -8.50 -14.71 2.53
CA ALA A 89 -7.41 -13.89 2.00
C ALA A 89 -7.63 -12.39 2.24
N ILE A 90 -8.86 -11.90 2.15
CA ILE A 90 -9.22 -10.50 2.46
C ILE A 90 -8.97 -10.21 3.95
N VAL A 91 -9.43 -11.09 4.83
CA VAL A 91 -9.26 -10.94 6.29
C VAL A 91 -7.79 -10.95 6.67
N VAL A 92 -7.02 -11.88 6.13
CA VAL A 92 -5.57 -12.00 6.40
C VAL A 92 -4.83 -10.74 5.98
N LYS A 93 -5.12 -10.18 4.79
CA LYS A 93 -4.49 -8.94 4.32
C LYS A 93 -4.83 -7.74 5.20
N CYS A 94 -6.05 -7.68 5.75
CA CYS A 94 -6.47 -6.60 6.64
C CYS A 94 -5.83 -6.71 8.05
N LEU A 95 -5.69 -7.95 8.56
CA LEU A 95 -5.14 -8.19 9.89
C LEU A 95 -3.61 -8.15 9.94
N ARG A 96 -2.96 -8.41 8.81
CA ARG A 96 -1.50 -8.35 8.67
C ARG A 96 -1.11 -7.04 8.05
N GLY A 97 0.01 -6.50 8.46
CA GLY A 97 0.54 -5.26 7.93
C GLY A 97 1.77 -5.50 7.06
N THR A 98 2.16 -4.46 6.35
CA THR A 98 3.47 -4.37 5.70
C THR A 98 3.98 -2.94 5.79
N THR A 99 5.30 -2.79 5.77
CA THR A 99 5.95 -1.50 5.57
C THR A 99 6.20 -1.30 4.08
N VAL A 100 6.25 -0.05 3.65
CA VAL A 100 6.47 0.31 2.24
C VAL A 100 7.58 1.35 2.15
N LEU A 101 8.49 1.17 1.21
CA LEU A 101 9.48 2.15 0.83
C LEU A 101 9.51 2.24 -0.70
N ILE A 102 9.21 3.41 -1.23
CA ILE A 102 9.23 3.69 -2.67
C ILE A 102 10.23 4.80 -2.93
N ALA A 103 11.14 4.60 -3.87
CA ALA A 103 12.04 5.61 -4.36
C ALA A 103 11.83 5.81 -5.87
N ILE A 104 11.62 7.05 -6.27
CA ILE A 104 11.38 7.42 -7.67
C ILE A 104 12.31 8.58 -8.03
N SER A 105 12.99 8.47 -9.15
CA SER A 105 13.78 9.56 -9.72
C SER A 105 13.20 10.00 -11.05
N ASP A 106 13.34 11.28 -11.38
CA ASP A 106 13.06 11.76 -12.72
C ASP A 106 14.13 11.28 -13.74
N PRO A 107 13.82 11.29 -15.05
CA PRO A 107 14.78 10.86 -16.08
C PRO A 107 16.06 11.69 -16.09
N ALA A 108 15.97 12.96 -15.73
CA ALA A 108 17.13 13.87 -15.64
C ALA A 108 17.96 13.62 -14.38
N LYS A 109 17.50 12.77 -13.44
CA LYS A 109 18.12 12.48 -12.14
C LYS A 109 18.37 13.75 -11.30
N ALA A 110 17.57 14.78 -11.52
CA ALA A 110 17.63 16.04 -10.78
C ALA A 110 16.79 15.97 -9.50
N ASN A 111 15.75 15.14 -9.49
CA ASN A 111 14.86 14.97 -8.34
C ASN A 111 14.76 13.51 -7.95
N LEU A 112 14.69 13.28 -6.64
CA LEU A 112 14.44 11.99 -6.02
C LEU A 112 13.29 12.14 -5.01
N TRP A 113 12.25 11.33 -5.18
CA TRP A 113 11.16 11.22 -4.22
C TRP A 113 11.28 9.92 -3.47
N VAL A 114 11.13 9.99 -2.17
CA VAL A 114 11.07 8.81 -1.30
C VAL A 114 9.78 8.88 -0.52
N ALA A 115 8.96 7.85 -0.66
CA ALA A 115 7.75 7.67 0.14
C ALA A 115 7.96 6.47 1.07
N SER A 116 7.68 6.66 2.35
CA SER A 116 7.82 5.63 3.37
C SER A 116 6.55 5.51 4.18
N LEU A 117 6.11 4.27 4.40
CA LEU A 117 5.03 3.91 5.31
C LEU A 117 5.58 2.90 6.32
N GLY A 118 5.45 3.21 7.61
CA GLY A 118 6.01 2.40 8.68
C GLY A 118 7.46 2.79 9.02
N ASP A 119 8.25 1.83 9.45
CA ASP A 119 9.61 2.00 9.97
C ASP A 119 10.73 1.83 8.92
N CYS A 120 10.37 1.74 7.65
CA CYS A 120 11.34 1.77 6.56
C CYS A 120 11.95 3.16 6.40
N SER A 121 13.23 3.22 6.06
CA SER A 121 13.94 4.47 5.78
C SER A 121 14.89 4.33 4.62
N ALA A 122 15.14 5.43 3.92
CA ALA A 122 16.17 5.55 2.89
C ALA A 122 17.07 6.73 3.20
N SER A 123 18.35 6.59 2.89
CA SER A 123 19.32 7.68 3.03
C SER A 123 20.18 7.77 1.79
N THR A 124 20.63 9.00 1.48
CA THR A 124 21.59 9.26 0.42
C THR A 124 22.94 9.56 1.02
N TYR A 125 23.99 9.02 0.41
CA TYR A 125 25.36 9.31 0.79
C TYR A 125 26.05 10.00 -0.38
N PRO A 126 26.81 11.09 -0.12
CA PRO A 126 27.65 11.67 -1.17
C PRO A 126 28.74 10.65 -1.55
N PHE A 127 28.78 10.27 -2.83
CA PHE A 127 29.92 9.54 -3.36
C PHE A 127 31.10 10.51 -3.44
N VAL A 128 32.08 10.33 -2.58
CA VAL A 128 33.42 10.93 -2.78
C VAL A 128 34.15 9.99 -3.74
N CYS A 129 34.22 10.37 -5.03
CA CYS A 129 35.19 9.75 -5.91
C CYS A 129 36.59 10.08 -5.34
N ALA A 130 37.28 9.09 -4.82
CA ALA A 130 38.71 9.20 -4.58
C ALA A 130 39.39 9.31 -5.95
N THR A 131 39.96 10.46 -6.25
CA THR A 131 40.85 10.68 -7.37
C THR A 131 42.21 10.06 -7.12
#